data_d293667f2f635276a4cbd0b80d4900ad
#
_entry.id   d293667f2f635276a4cbd0b80d4900ad
#
_cell.length_a   1.000
_cell.length_b   1.000
_cell.length_c   1.000
_cell.angle_alpha   90.00
_cell.angle_beta   90.00
_cell.angle_gamma   90.00
#
_symmetry.space_group_name_H-M   'P 1'
#
loop_
_entity.id
_entity.type
_entity.pdbx_description
1 polymer ?
#
loop_
_entity_poly.entity_id
_entity_poly.type
_entity_poly.pdbx_seq_one_letter_code
_entity_poly.pdbx_strand_id
1 'polypeptide(L)'
;ELMPTNWCDAEGYGYRAMTQHEYETQWPNGMWTYVVDHHRAKEAFTKAMEELADITPDHSLVLAFGSTSNFRYSVFPQYKSNRVKYRKPAGLKDFYMWIRDNWITQIYEGVEGDDVIGINADSNLGDVIASLDKDLKTIPGVHIERGGLIDISQYEADHAFYMQVLSGDASDGYPGCPGVGPKRAAD
;
A
#
# COMPACT_ATOMS: atom_id res chain seq x y z
N GLU A 1 11.40 -26.94 5.06
CA GLU A 1 10.80 -26.16 3.94
C GLU A 1 10.48 -24.77 4.46
N LEU A 2 10.79 -23.74 3.69
CA LEU A 2 10.39 -22.38 4.03
C LEU A 2 8.86 -22.29 3.81
N MET A 3 8.14 -21.80 4.82
CA MET A 3 6.70 -21.54 4.65
C MET A 3 6.53 -20.35 3.70
N PRO A 4 5.59 -20.43 2.74
CA PRO A 4 5.27 -19.30 1.90
C PRO A 4 4.74 -18.13 2.73
N THR A 5 4.91 -16.92 2.24
CA THR A 5 4.57 -15.70 2.96
C THR A 5 3.47 -14.92 2.23
N ASN A 6 2.50 -14.42 2.99
CA ASN A 6 1.57 -13.41 2.55
C ASN A 6 2.15 -12.03 2.92
N TRP A 7 2.65 -11.32 1.92
CA TRP A 7 3.21 -9.98 2.04
C TRP A 7 2.11 -8.94 1.92
N CYS A 8 1.85 -8.24 3.01
CA CYS A 8 0.75 -7.29 3.09
C CYS A 8 1.26 -5.85 3.16
N ASP A 9 0.69 -4.95 2.35
CA ASP A 9 0.86 -3.50 2.43
C ASP A 9 0.15 -2.96 3.68
N ALA A 10 0.88 -2.88 4.78
CA ALA A 10 0.35 -2.46 6.07
C ALA A 10 -0.13 -1.00 6.09
N GLU A 11 0.53 -0.11 5.33
CA GLU A 11 0.20 1.32 5.32
C GLU A 11 -1.12 1.57 4.60
N GLY A 12 -1.37 0.89 3.48
CA GLY A 12 -2.63 0.97 2.75
C GLY A 12 -3.82 0.47 3.58
N TYR A 13 -3.69 -0.71 4.17
CA TYR A 13 -4.75 -1.27 5.03
C TYR A 13 -4.96 -0.44 6.30
N GLY A 14 -3.89 0.02 6.95
CA GLY A 14 -3.95 0.87 8.13
C GLY A 14 -4.59 2.22 7.85
N TYR A 15 -4.20 2.87 6.74
CA TYR A 15 -4.80 4.12 6.31
C TYR A 15 -6.30 3.97 6.04
N ARG A 16 -6.69 2.91 5.34
CA ARG A 16 -8.10 2.59 5.07
C ARG A 16 -8.90 2.39 6.35
N ALA A 17 -8.38 1.60 7.30
CA ALA A 17 -9.05 1.35 8.57
C ALA A 17 -9.27 2.66 9.35
N MET A 18 -8.28 3.54 9.37
CA MET A 18 -8.37 4.83 10.05
C MET A 18 -9.36 5.78 9.37
N THR A 19 -9.32 5.89 8.02
CA THR A 19 -10.23 6.79 7.29
C THR A 19 -11.69 6.36 7.35
N GLN A 20 -11.97 5.06 7.38
CA GLN A 20 -13.33 4.54 7.51
C GLN A 20 -13.96 4.82 8.87
N HIS A 21 -13.16 5.09 9.89
CA HIS A 21 -13.60 5.36 11.26
C HIS A 21 -13.23 6.76 11.74
N GLU A 22 -12.93 7.67 10.81
CA GLU A 22 -12.76 9.09 11.10
C GLU A 22 -14.07 9.83 10.89
N TYR A 23 -14.42 10.65 11.87
CA TYR A 23 -15.59 11.50 11.88
C TYR A 23 -15.14 12.96 11.81
N GLU A 24 -15.78 13.73 10.97
CA GLU A 24 -15.55 15.16 10.87
C GLU A 24 -16.80 15.94 11.28
N THR A 25 -16.59 17.03 11.99
CA THR A 25 -17.66 17.92 12.43
C THR A 25 -17.30 19.37 12.10
N GLN A 26 -18.18 20.03 11.35
CA GLN A 26 -18.09 21.47 11.13
C GLN A 26 -18.90 22.21 12.19
N TRP A 27 -18.26 23.12 12.89
CA TRP A 27 -18.89 23.95 13.89
C TRP A 27 -19.48 25.23 13.28
N PRO A 28 -20.48 25.88 13.92
CA PRO A 28 -21.10 27.11 13.39
C PRO A 28 -20.12 28.28 13.17
N ASN A 29 -18.97 28.27 13.86
CA ASN A 29 -17.90 29.26 13.70
C ASN A 29 -16.94 28.95 12.54
N GLY A 30 -17.24 27.94 11.71
CA GLY A 30 -16.42 27.54 10.58
C GLY A 30 -15.25 26.62 10.93
N MET A 31 -15.04 26.29 12.21
CA MET A 31 -14.00 25.32 12.60
C MET A 31 -14.41 23.89 12.26
N TRP A 32 -13.41 23.07 11.96
CA TRP A 32 -13.55 21.64 11.75
C TRP A 32 -12.82 20.87 12.87
N THR A 33 -13.45 19.80 13.34
CA THR A 33 -12.81 18.83 14.21
C THR A 33 -12.83 17.45 13.56
N TYR A 34 -11.77 16.70 13.78
CA TYR A 34 -11.59 15.35 13.25
C TYR A 34 -11.30 14.41 14.41
N VAL A 35 -12.08 13.34 14.49
CA VAL A 35 -11.95 12.34 15.56
C VAL A 35 -11.94 10.95 14.92
N VAL A 36 -10.93 10.16 15.23
CA VAL A 36 -10.88 8.76 14.80
C VAL A 36 -11.33 7.87 15.97
N ASP A 37 -12.27 6.98 15.70
CA ASP A 37 -12.56 5.88 16.60
C ASP A 37 -11.47 4.81 16.45
N HIS A 38 -10.41 4.98 17.23
CA HIS A 38 -9.27 4.06 17.20
C HIS A 38 -9.63 2.62 17.56
N HIS A 39 -10.66 2.41 18.37
CA HIS A 39 -11.09 1.06 18.71
C HIS A 39 -11.65 0.36 17.49
N ARG A 40 -12.61 0.98 16.81
CA ARG A 40 -13.18 0.44 15.58
C ARG A 40 -12.17 0.32 14.45
N ALA A 41 -11.24 1.28 14.33
CA ALA A 41 -10.16 1.20 13.35
C ALA A 41 -9.26 -0.02 13.61
N LYS A 42 -8.93 -0.32 14.86
CA LYS A 42 -8.17 -1.50 15.25
C LYS A 42 -8.93 -2.80 14.94
N GLU A 43 -10.21 -2.86 15.28
CA GLU A 43 -11.07 -4.01 14.97
C GLU A 43 -11.15 -4.24 13.45
N ALA A 44 -11.36 -3.17 12.67
CA ALA A 44 -11.44 -3.27 11.21
C ALA A 44 -10.12 -3.73 10.59
N PHE A 45 -8.98 -3.24 11.09
CA PHE A 45 -7.66 -3.69 10.64
C PHE A 45 -7.42 -5.16 11.00
N THR A 46 -7.67 -5.55 12.26
CA THR A 46 -7.51 -6.93 12.72
C THR A 46 -8.34 -7.89 11.87
N LYS A 47 -9.62 -7.55 11.65
CA LYS A 47 -10.51 -8.34 10.81
C LYS A 47 -9.99 -8.49 9.37
N ALA A 48 -9.45 -7.43 8.80
CA ALA A 48 -8.85 -7.50 7.46
C ALA A 48 -7.63 -8.44 7.43
N MET A 49 -6.80 -8.45 8.47
CA MET A 49 -5.66 -9.37 8.57
C MET A 49 -6.11 -10.83 8.76
N GLU A 50 -7.16 -11.06 9.54
CA GLU A 50 -7.78 -12.38 9.71
C GLU A 50 -8.35 -12.88 8.37
N GLU A 51 -9.08 -12.04 7.64
CA GLU A 51 -9.60 -12.37 6.30
C GLU A 51 -8.48 -12.73 5.31
N LEU A 52 -7.33 -12.02 5.36
CA LEU A 52 -6.17 -12.36 4.53
C LEU A 52 -5.57 -13.71 4.93
N ALA A 53 -5.45 -13.99 6.23
CA ALA A 53 -4.95 -15.27 6.73
C ALA A 53 -5.88 -16.43 6.36
N ASP A 54 -7.19 -16.22 6.35
CA ASP A 54 -8.17 -17.23 5.93
C ASP A 54 -8.09 -17.59 4.44
N ILE A 55 -7.69 -16.61 3.59
CA ILE A 55 -7.47 -16.88 2.15
C ILE A 55 -6.21 -17.71 1.94
N THR A 56 -5.19 -17.53 2.76
CA THR A 56 -3.89 -18.19 2.66
C THR A 56 -3.49 -18.86 3.98
N PRO A 57 -4.22 -19.89 4.44
CA PRO A 57 -4.09 -20.43 5.81
C PRO A 57 -2.72 -21.10 6.07
N ASP A 58 -2.02 -21.52 5.03
CA ASP A 58 -0.70 -22.16 5.14
C ASP A 58 0.45 -21.16 4.95
N HIS A 59 0.17 -19.84 4.93
CA HIS A 59 1.18 -18.78 4.76
C HIS A 59 1.42 -18.04 6.06
N SER A 60 2.68 -17.59 6.23
CA SER A 60 2.99 -16.59 7.25
C SER A 60 2.51 -15.21 6.78
N LEU A 61 1.85 -14.44 7.64
CA LEU A 61 1.48 -13.06 7.33
C LEU A 61 2.58 -12.10 7.79
N VAL A 62 3.17 -11.36 6.87
CA VAL A 62 4.18 -10.34 7.14
C VAL A 62 3.72 -8.99 6.60
N LEU A 63 3.74 -7.97 7.44
CA LEU A 63 3.29 -6.63 7.13
C LEU A 63 4.47 -5.75 6.72
N ALA A 64 4.46 -5.25 5.49
CA ALA A 64 5.48 -4.35 4.97
C ALA A 64 5.15 -2.89 5.31
N PHE A 65 6.16 -2.16 5.76
CA PHE A 65 6.08 -0.72 6.02
C PHE A 65 7.20 0.02 5.29
N GLY A 66 6.92 1.23 4.88
CA GLY A 66 7.94 2.18 4.44
C GLY A 66 8.77 2.73 5.60
N SER A 67 10.00 3.14 5.29
CA SER A 67 10.82 3.89 6.23
C SER A 67 10.44 5.38 6.28
N THR A 68 10.98 6.08 7.26
CA THR A 68 10.80 7.54 7.37
C THR A 68 11.59 8.32 6.30
N SER A 69 12.63 7.70 5.74
CA SER A 69 13.40 8.20 4.61
C SER A 69 12.98 7.49 3.31
N ASN A 70 13.19 8.13 2.16
CA ASN A 70 12.88 7.55 0.87
C ASN A 70 13.89 8.08 -0.17
N PHE A 71 14.62 7.17 -0.82
CA PHE A 71 15.64 7.51 -1.82
C PHE A 71 15.05 8.29 -3.01
N ARG A 72 13.75 8.11 -3.31
CA ARG A 72 13.07 8.80 -4.42
C ARG A 72 13.14 10.31 -4.32
N TYR A 73 13.17 10.86 -3.09
CA TYR A 73 13.33 12.32 -2.91
C TYR A 73 14.70 12.84 -3.35
N SER A 74 15.74 12.00 -3.31
CA SER A 74 17.07 12.39 -3.81
C SER A 74 17.16 12.33 -5.34
N VAL A 75 16.39 11.42 -5.96
CA VAL A 75 16.36 11.23 -7.42
C VAL A 75 15.36 12.19 -8.08
N PHE A 76 14.21 12.39 -7.46
CA PHE A 76 13.12 13.22 -7.95
C PHE A 76 12.52 14.05 -6.80
N PRO A 77 13.04 15.27 -6.55
CA PRO A 77 12.60 16.10 -5.40
C PRO A 77 11.11 16.45 -5.38
N GLN A 78 10.42 16.39 -6.53
CA GLN A 78 8.98 16.63 -6.64
C GLN A 78 8.13 15.40 -6.31
N TYR A 79 8.76 14.25 -6.02
CA TYR A 79 8.06 13.03 -5.68
C TYR A 79 7.05 13.26 -4.55
N LYS A 80 5.79 12.92 -4.79
CA LYS A 80 4.67 13.07 -3.85
C LYS A 80 4.45 14.49 -3.29
N SER A 81 5.04 15.54 -3.92
CA SER A 81 4.90 16.92 -3.46
C SER A 81 3.44 17.43 -3.47
N ASN A 82 2.61 16.87 -4.33
CA ASN A 82 1.18 17.14 -4.40
C ASN A 82 0.40 16.62 -3.18
N ARG A 83 0.94 15.63 -2.44
CA ARG A 83 0.30 15.01 -1.26
C ARG A 83 0.33 15.91 -0.01
N VAL A 84 1.15 16.96 0.01
CA VAL A 84 1.21 17.92 1.13
C VAL A 84 -0.14 18.59 1.43
N LYS A 85 -1.03 18.64 0.45
CA LYS A 85 -2.39 19.22 0.58
C LYS A 85 -3.36 18.31 1.33
N TYR A 86 -3.07 17.04 1.46
CA TYR A 86 -3.98 16.07 2.04
C TYR A 86 -3.65 15.85 3.51
N ARG A 87 -4.66 16.06 4.35
CA ARG A 87 -4.56 15.73 5.75
C ARG A 87 -4.56 14.20 5.94
N LYS A 88 -3.69 13.71 6.79
CA LYS A 88 -3.72 12.32 7.24
C LYS A 88 -4.72 12.16 8.40
N PRO A 89 -5.31 10.97 8.59
CA PRO A 89 -6.17 10.69 9.72
C PRO A 89 -5.49 11.01 11.06
N ALA A 90 -6.27 11.50 12.03
CA ALA A 90 -5.74 11.85 13.34
C ALA A 90 -5.20 10.59 14.05
N GLY A 91 -3.96 10.66 14.55
CA GLY A 91 -3.32 9.53 15.25
C GLY A 91 -2.82 8.40 14.35
N LEU A 92 -2.71 8.60 13.02
CA LEU A 92 -2.25 7.57 12.09
C LEU A 92 -0.87 7.00 12.46
N LYS A 93 0.04 7.86 12.94
CA LYS A 93 1.38 7.41 13.35
C LYS A 93 1.31 6.42 14.53
N ASP A 94 0.50 6.74 15.53
CA ASP A 94 0.32 5.89 16.71
C ASP A 94 -0.38 4.57 16.33
N PHE A 95 -1.28 4.62 15.35
CA PHE A 95 -1.93 3.45 14.80
C PHE A 95 -0.92 2.52 14.10
N TYR A 96 -0.01 3.07 13.29
CA TYR A 96 1.07 2.29 12.66
C TYR A 96 2.04 1.71 13.70
N MET A 97 2.35 2.42 14.78
CA MET A 97 3.13 1.86 15.89
C MET A 97 2.40 0.68 16.53
N TRP A 98 1.08 0.82 16.80
CA TRP A 98 0.29 -0.28 17.32
C TRP A 98 0.28 -1.50 16.37
N ILE A 99 0.18 -1.32 15.05
CA ILE A 99 0.30 -2.44 14.11
C ILE A 99 1.66 -3.13 14.26
N ARG A 100 2.74 -2.37 14.30
CA ARG A 100 4.11 -2.90 14.44
C ARG A 100 4.34 -3.65 15.76
N ASP A 101 3.64 -3.28 16.81
CA ASP A 101 3.73 -3.94 18.11
C ASP A 101 2.92 -5.26 18.17
N ASN A 102 1.99 -5.48 17.26
CA ASN A 102 1.05 -6.61 17.31
C ASN A 102 1.20 -7.63 16.16
N TRP A 103 1.95 -7.32 15.12
CA TRP A 103 2.18 -8.21 13.96
C TRP A 103 3.66 -8.31 13.60
N ILE A 104 4.01 -9.37 12.86
CA ILE A 104 5.34 -9.48 12.24
C ILE A 104 5.43 -8.42 11.16
N THR A 105 6.44 -7.55 11.25
CA THR A 105 6.62 -6.45 10.30
C THR A 105 8.01 -6.46 9.69
N GLN A 106 8.11 -6.01 8.44
CA GLN A 106 9.36 -5.82 7.73
C GLN A 106 9.48 -4.38 7.26
N ILE A 107 10.66 -3.78 7.48
CA ILE A 107 10.99 -2.41 7.09
C ILE A 107 12.44 -2.40 6.60
N TYR A 108 12.70 -1.71 5.49
CA TYR A 108 14.07 -1.42 5.05
C TYR A 108 14.30 0.09 5.00
N GLU A 109 15.50 0.51 5.38
CA GLU A 109 15.84 1.93 5.39
C GLU A 109 15.89 2.49 3.97
N GLY A 110 15.31 3.67 3.79
CA GLY A 110 15.37 4.43 2.53
C GLY A 110 14.37 4.01 1.47
N VAL A 111 13.45 3.05 1.74
CA VAL A 111 12.47 2.57 0.77
C VAL A 111 11.04 2.65 1.30
N GLU A 112 10.07 2.50 0.42
CA GLU A 112 8.63 2.43 0.76
C GLU A 112 8.19 0.99 1.04
N GLY A 113 6.99 0.81 1.62
CA GLY A 113 6.42 -0.52 1.90
C GLY A 113 6.27 -1.37 0.64
N ASP A 114 5.93 -0.76 -0.48
CA ASP A 114 5.81 -1.43 -1.78
C ASP A 114 7.16 -2.00 -2.25
N ASP A 115 8.25 -1.28 -2.01
CA ASP A 115 9.60 -1.78 -2.31
C ASP A 115 9.96 -2.96 -1.42
N VAL A 116 9.57 -2.91 -0.13
CA VAL A 116 9.79 -4.03 0.79
C VAL A 116 9.10 -5.29 0.29
N ILE A 117 7.86 -5.16 -0.20
CA ILE A 117 7.13 -6.28 -0.81
C ILE A 117 7.86 -6.78 -2.06
N GLY A 118 8.21 -5.87 -2.99
CA GLY A 118 8.87 -6.23 -4.25
C GLY A 118 10.25 -6.86 -4.08
N ILE A 119 10.97 -6.52 -2.99
CA ILE A 119 12.28 -7.11 -2.68
C ILE A 119 12.14 -8.54 -2.14
N ASN A 120 11.08 -8.83 -1.40
CA ASN A 120 10.97 -10.07 -0.64
C ASN A 120 10.03 -11.10 -1.24
N ALA A 121 8.95 -10.68 -1.93
CA ALA A 121 7.98 -11.62 -2.48
C ALA A 121 8.62 -12.47 -3.60
N ASP A 122 8.61 -13.78 -3.41
CA ASP A 122 9.13 -14.76 -4.36
C ASP A 122 8.02 -15.73 -4.78
N SER A 123 7.56 -15.58 -6.01
CA SER A 123 6.52 -16.46 -6.58
C SER A 123 6.94 -17.93 -6.65
N ASN A 124 8.27 -18.23 -6.73
CA ASN A 124 8.76 -19.60 -6.72
C ASN A 124 8.63 -20.27 -5.35
N LEU A 125 8.56 -19.49 -4.29
CA LEU A 125 8.29 -19.97 -2.93
C LEU A 125 6.79 -20.08 -2.64
N GLY A 126 5.95 -19.62 -3.56
CA GLY A 126 4.50 -19.57 -3.39
C GLY A 126 4.02 -18.36 -2.60
N ASP A 127 4.83 -17.32 -2.49
CA ASP A 127 4.45 -16.09 -1.80
C ASP A 127 3.25 -15.42 -2.47
N VAL A 128 2.46 -14.72 -1.65
CA VAL A 128 1.26 -14.00 -2.07
C VAL A 128 1.37 -12.53 -1.66
N ILE A 129 0.89 -11.63 -2.51
CA ILE A 129 0.89 -10.19 -2.27
C ILE A 129 -0.52 -9.72 -1.95
N ALA A 130 -0.70 -9.05 -0.81
CA ALA A 130 -1.95 -8.44 -0.40
C ALA A 130 -1.80 -6.92 -0.34
N SER A 131 -2.38 -6.20 -1.30
CA SER A 131 -2.40 -4.73 -1.29
C SER A 131 -3.70 -4.16 -1.83
N LEU A 132 -3.98 -2.94 -1.40
CA LEU A 132 -5.05 -2.09 -1.93
C LEU A 132 -4.56 -1.20 -3.06
N ASP A 133 -3.25 -1.11 -3.26
CA ASP A 133 -2.63 -0.30 -4.30
C ASP A 133 -2.48 -1.11 -5.60
N LYS A 134 -3.04 -0.56 -6.68
CA LYS A 134 -2.93 -1.13 -8.03
C LYS A 134 -1.49 -1.19 -8.54
N ASP A 135 -0.61 -0.33 -7.99
CA ASP A 135 0.76 -0.18 -8.46
C ASP A 135 1.60 -1.41 -8.12
N LEU A 136 1.23 -2.17 -7.08
CA LEU A 136 1.85 -3.46 -6.78
C LEU A 136 1.59 -4.54 -7.86
N LYS A 137 0.67 -4.33 -8.80
CA LYS A 137 0.50 -5.19 -9.98
C LYS A 137 1.68 -5.13 -10.96
N THR A 138 2.65 -4.28 -10.72
CA THR A 138 3.96 -4.28 -11.40
C THR A 138 4.89 -5.39 -10.89
N ILE A 139 4.49 -6.13 -9.86
CA ILE A 139 5.19 -7.28 -9.32
C ILE A 139 4.47 -8.55 -9.78
N PRO A 140 5.13 -9.47 -10.51
CA PRO A 140 4.50 -10.72 -10.94
C PRO A 140 4.30 -11.68 -9.76
N GLY A 141 3.33 -12.58 -9.88
CA GLY A 141 3.01 -13.58 -8.87
C GLY A 141 1.56 -13.55 -8.43
N VAL A 142 1.27 -14.24 -7.35
CA VAL A 142 -0.10 -14.37 -6.84
C VAL A 142 -0.45 -13.16 -5.97
N HIS A 143 -1.58 -12.54 -6.27
CA HIS A 143 -2.10 -11.39 -5.50
C HIS A 143 -3.47 -11.70 -4.93
N ILE A 144 -3.80 -11.09 -3.79
CA ILE A 144 -5.15 -11.09 -3.24
C ILE A 144 -5.90 -9.87 -3.75
N GLU A 145 -6.97 -10.12 -4.52
CA GLU A 145 -7.85 -9.05 -5.00
C GLU A 145 -9.33 -9.44 -4.74
N ARG A 146 -10.08 -8.55 -4.12
CA ARG A 146 -11.53 -8.73 -3.84
C ARG A 146 -11.87 -10.02 -3.11
N GLY A 147 -10.98 -10.46 -2.22
CA GLY A 147 -11.16 -11.67 -1.42
C GLY A 147 -10.87 -12.98 -2.16
N GLY A 148 -10.21 -12.93 -3.32
CA GLY A 148 -9.76 -14.10 -4.08
C GLY A 148 -8.31 -13.95 -4.53
N LEU A 149 -7.75 -15.05 -5.03
CA LEU A 149 -6.40 -15.08 -5.60
C LEU A 149 -6.47 -14.80 -7.10
N ILE A 150 -5.56 -13.94 -7.57
CA ILE A 150 -5.30 -13.72 -8.99
C ILE A 150 -3.81 -13.95 -9.23
N ASP A 151 -3.47 -14.51 -10.39
CA ASP A 151 -2.08 -14.67 -10.82
C ASP A 151 -1.74 -13.59 -11.85
N ILE A 152 -0.68 -12.83 -11.57
CA ILE A 152 -0.17 -11.79 -12.47
C ILE A 152 1.09 -12.31 -13.13
N SER A 153 1.01 -12.56 -14.41
CA SER A 153 2.15 -13.01 -15.22
C SER A 153 3.23 -11.92 -15.31
N GLN A 154 4.47 -12.31 -15.61
CA GLN A 154 5.55 -11.37 -15.87
C GLN A 154 5.18 -10.35 -16.97
N TYR A 155 4.50 -10.81 -18.02
CA TYR A 155 4.06 -9.92 -19.10
C TYR A 155 3.07 -8.86 -18.62
N GLU A 156 2.10 -9.23 -17.78
CA GLU A 156 1.12 -8.29 -17.22
C GLU A 156 1.78 -7.29 -16.27
N ALA A 157 2.71 -7.75 -15.43
CA ALA A 157 3.48 -6.90 -14.54
C ALA A 157 4.35 -5.90 -15.31
N ASP A 158 5.08 -6.35 -16.31
CA ASP A 158 5.88 -5.50 -17.19
C ASP A 158 5.00 -4.49 -17.94
N HIS A 159 3.86 -4.94 -18.46
CA HIS A 159 2.91 -4.06 -19.11
C HIS A 159 2.40 -2.98 -18.16
N ALA A 160 2.01 -3.33 -16.93
CA ALA A 160 1.58 -2.36 -15.92
C ALA A 160 2.69 -1.34 -15.60
N PHE A 161 3.94 -1.82 -15.45
CA PHE A 161 5.10 -0.97 -15.22
C PHE A 161 5.33 0.02 -16.36
N TYR A 162 5.41 -0.47 -17.61
CA TYR A 162 5.64 0.41 -18.77
C TYR A 162 4.48 1.38 -19.01
N MET A 163 3.26 0.96 -18.73
CA MET A 163 2.11 1.87 -18.76
C MET A 163 2.28 3.06 -17.82
N GLN A 164 2.75 2.83 -16.59
CA GLN A 164 3.03 3.90 -15.64
C GLN A 164 4.21 4.77 -16.08
N VAL A 165 5.29 4.17 -16.56
CA VAL A 165 6.47 4.91 -17.07
C VAL A 165 6.07 5.87 -18.18
N LEU A 166 5.24 5.43 -19.11
CA LEU A 166 4.82 6.21 -20.28
C LEU A 166 3.74 7.24 -19.96
N SER A 167 2.69 6.84 -19.25
CA SER A 167 1.54 7.73 -18.96
C SER A 167 1.76 8.65 -17.77
N GLY A 168 2.72 8.33 -16.90
CA GLY A 168 2.94 9.00 -15.63
C GLY A 168 2.00 8.53 -14.52
N ASP A 169 2.26 9.01 -13.32
CA ASP A 169 1.40 8.85 -12.15
C ASP A 169 1.17 10.19 -11.46
N ALA A 170 -0.05 10.69 -11.59
CA ALA A 170 -0.46 11.96 -10.98
C ALA A 170 -0.49 11.90 -9.45
N SER A 171 -0.69 10.71 -8.85
CA SER A 171 -0.72 10.53 -7.40
C SER A 171 0.67 10.71 -6.78
N ASP A 172 1.70 10.35 -7.50
CA ASP A 172 3.11 10.48 -7.11
C ASP A 172 3.81 11.72 -7.68
N GLY A 173 3.08 12.47 -8.53
CA GLY A 173 3.60 13.66 -9.18
C GLY A 173 4.55 13.35 -10.34
N TYR A 174 4.56 12.11 -10.85
CA TYR A 174 5.37 11.71 -11.99
C TYR A 174 4.65 12.02 -13.31
N PRO A 175 5.21 12.87 -14.18
CA PRO A 175 4.49 13.37 -15.36
C PRO A 175 4.42 12.38 -16.53
N GLY A 176 5.24 11.32 -16.55
CA GLY A 176 5.38 10.42 -17.69
C GLY A 176 6.01 11.06 -18.92
N CYS A 177 5.81 10.47 -20.08
CA CYS A 177 6.30 10.98 -21.35
C CYS A 177 5.42 12.11 -21.89
N PRO A 178 5.99 13.24 -22.38
CA PRO A 178 5.20 14.35 -22.90
C PRO A 178 4.25 13.92 -24.02
N GLY A 179 2.95 14.23 -23.85
CA GLY A 179 1.92 13.91 -24.84
C GLY A 179 1.47 12.44 -24.90
N VAL A 180 1.96 11.59 -23.98
CA VAL A 180 1.58 10.19 -23.86
C VAL A 180 0.66 10.05 -22.65
N GLY A 181 -0.64 9.90 -22.90
CA GLY A 181 -1.61 9.51 -21.87
C GLY A 181 -1.87 8.00 -21.91
N PRO A 182 -2.72 7.45 -20.99
CA PRO A 182 -2.96 6.02 -20.89
C PRO A 182 -3.35 5.33 -22.20
N LYS A 183 -4.16 6.01 -23.06
CA LYS A 183 -4.58 5.46 -24.35
C LYS A 183 -3.41 5.25 -25.33
N ARG A 184 -2.46 6.20 -25.37
CA ARG A 184 -1.28 6.09 -26.24
C ARG A 184 -0.19 5.20 -25.64
N ALA A 185 -0.19 5.04 -24.33
CA ALA A 185 0.74 4.15 -23.65
C ALA A 185 0.37 2.68 -23.88
N ALA A 186 -0.92 2.38 -24.18
CA ALA A 186 -1.42 1.03 -24.43
C ALA A 186 -1.24 0.57 -25.89
N ASP A 187 -0.97 1.50 -26.83
CA ASP A 187 -0.69 1.22 -28.25
C ASP A 187 0.80 0.84 -28.44
#